data_70324053d4f87721b59d2188a5122d4d
#
_entry.id   70324053d4f87721b59d2188a5122d4d
#
_cell.length_a   1.000
_cell.length_b   1.000
_cell.length_c   1.000
_cell.angle_alpha   90.00
_cell.angle_beta   90.00
_cell.angle_gamma   90.00
#
_symmetry.space_group_name_H-M   'P 1'
#
loop_
_entity.id
_entity.type
_entity.pdbx_description
1 polymer ?
#
loop_
_entity_poly.entity_id
_entity_poly.type
_entity_poly.pdbx_seq_one_letter_code
_entity_poly.pdbx_strand_id
1 'polypeptide(L)'
;MFEKIKIPFKALYEMALNPKLFYRVVEDNSVWDKYVKKNHKEFIKGLPVVEINDLIPDFKETLDVVDFLGSGSTPPDLAIIKSLCKSVPNCKYFEIGTWRGQSIINVVDVCSECYTLNLPDDAFNGIFKDVFGIFSKKSPKIKHLYGDSKTFDYAGLNTKFDVIFIDANHRYDFIKSDTQKVFQYLMHENSIVIWHDYGKDPVTIVYETLAGILEGVPQNLHKNLYHVSNTLCAVYTTRKFPTSILKTPAIPNKKFKVTLEYSKF
;
A
#
# COMPACT_ATOMS: atom_id res chain seq x y z
N MET A 1 -15.92 -1.93 -40.10
CA MET A 1 -14.71 -1.12 -40.35
C MET A 1 -14.91 0.37 -40.02
N PHE A 2 -16.02 0.99 -40.37
CA PHE A 2 -16.33 2.41 -40.15
C PHE A 2 -16.52 2.81 -38.65
N GLU A 3 -17.01 1.93 -37.80
CA GLU A 3 -17.17 2.24 -36.37
C GLU A 3 -15.83 2.37 -35.63
N LYS A 4 -14.83 1.57 -35.98
CA LYS A 4 -13.48 1.64 -35.36
C LYS A 4 -12.76 2.98 -35.65
N ILE A 5 -13.10 3.66 -36.72
CA ILE A 5 -12.51 4.98 -37.09
C ILE A 5 -13.18 6.12 -36.32
N LYS A 6 -14.46 5.99 -35.95
CA LYS A 6 -15.21 7.02 -35.22
C LYS A 6 -14.79 7.13 -33.76
N ILE A 7 -14.30 6.03 -33.13
CA ILE A 7 -13.93 5.98 -31.72
C ILE A 7 -12.78 6.94 -31.40
N PRO A 8 -11.66 6.99 -32.15
CA PRO A 8 -10.58 7.94 -31.87
C PRO A 8 -11.00 9.41 -31.94
N PHE A 9 -11.83 9.77 -32.93
CA PHE A 9 -12.32 11.14 -33.06
C PHE A 9 -13.28 11.52 -31.94
N LYS A 10 -14.16 10.61 -31.54
CA LYS A 10 -15.04 10.82 -30.38
C LYS A 10 -14.22 10.93 -29.09
N ALA A 11 -13.21 10.09 -28.91
CA ALA A 11 -12.32 10.14 -27.73
C ALA A 11 -11.55 11.48 -27.67
N LEU A 12 -11.00 11.97 -28.78
CA LEU A 12 -10.35 13.28 -28.84
C LEU A 12 -11.31 14.43 -28.56
N TYR A 13 -12.53 14.36 -29.07
CA TYR A 13 -13.56 15.35 -28.77
C TYR A 13 -13.93 15.38 -27.28
N GLU A 14 -14.19 14.21 -26.67
CA GLU A 14 -14.50 14.10 -25.24
C GLU A 14 -13.32 14.55 -24.36
N MET A 15 -12.08 14.25 -24.76
CA MET A 15 -10.88 14.71 -24.05
C MET A 15 -10.70 16.23 -24.17
N ALA A 16 -11.04 16.84 -25.29
CA ALA A 16 -11.01 18.30 -25.46
C ALA A 16 -12.04 19.01 -24.58
N LEU A 17 -13.23 18.42 -24.43
CA LEU A 17 -14.26 18.94 -23.53
C LEU A 17 -13.96 18.67 -22.06
N ASN A 18 -13.25 17.59 -21.74
CA ASN A 18 -12.88 17.16 -20.39
C ASN A 18 -11.38 16.90 -20.28
N PRO A 19 -10.54 17.94 -20.08
CA PRO A 19 -9.09 17.79 -19.99
C PRO A 19 -8.63 16.78 -18.92
N LYS A 20 -9.44 16.53 -17.89
CA LYS A 20 -9.17 15.50 -16.87
C LYS A 20 -9.09 14.08 -17.44
N LEU A 21 -9.67 13.82 -18.62
CA LEU A 21 -9.55 12.53 -19.30
C LEU A 21 -8.13 12.25 -19.81
N PHE A 22 -7.33 13.30 -20.08
CA PHE A 22 -5.93 13.12 -20.43
C PHE A 22 -5.13 12.48 -19.30
N TYR A 23 -5.45 12.77 -18.05
CA TYR A 23 -4.79 12.13 -16.91
C TYR A 23 -4.97 10.61 -16.94
N ARG A 24 -6.15 10.11 -17.29
CA ARG A 24 -6.40 8.66 -17.40
C ARG A 24 -5.61 8.00 -18.52
N VAL A 25 -5.30 8.72 -19.60
CA VAL A 25 -4.48 8.20 -20.70
C VAL A 25 -3.00 8.21 -20.33
N VAL A 26 -2.55 9.24 -19.62
CA VAL A 26 -1.15 9.37 -19.14
C VAL A 26 -0.87 8.43 -17.96
N GLU A 27 -1.88 8.14 -17.15
CA GLU A 27 -1.84 7.20 -16.03
C GLU A 27 -2.05 5.74 -16.45
N ASP A 28 -2.05 5.44 -17.76
CA ASP A 28 -2.21 4.09 -18.24
C ASP A 28 -1.08 3.19 -17.72
N ASN A 29 -1.48 2.12 -17.07
CA ASN A 29 -0.58 1.09 -16.55
C ASN A 29 0.39 0.54 -17.61
N SER A 30 0.03 0.63 -18.90
CA SER A 30 0.88 0.22 -20.03
C SER A 30 2.14 1.08 -20.19
N VAL A 31 2.13 2.33 -19.75
CA VAL A 31 3.32 3.20 -19.76
C VAL A 31 4.33 2.70 -18.74
N TRP A 32 3.84 2.39 -17.55
CA TRP A 32 4.68 1.88 -16.46
C TRP A 32 5.11 0.44 -16.66
N ASP A 33 4.27 -0.41 -17.27
CA ASP A 33 4.66 -1.75 -17.72
C ASP A 33 5.86 -1.71 -18.67
N LYS A 34 5.85 -0.80 -19.67
CA LYS A 34 6.99 -0.58 -20.57
C LYS A 34 8.23 -0.08 -19.84
N TYR A 35 8.04 0.81 -18.86
CA TYR A 35 9.14 1.31 -18.03
C TYR A 35 9.82 0.17 -17.25
N VAL A 36 9.03 -0.66 -16.55
CA VAL A 36 9.55 -1.82 -15.80
C VAL A 36 10.22 -2.83 -16.73
N LYS A 37 9.62 -3.14 -17.88
CA LYS A 37 10.22 -4.03 -18.88
C LYS A 37 11.58 -3.55 -19.39
N LYS A 38 11.77 -2.25 -19.48
CA LYS A 38 13.03 -1.66 -19.94
C LYS A 38 14.09 -1.64 -18.85
N ASN A 39 13.72 -1.24 -17.63
CA ASN A 39 14.66 -0.89 -16.55
C ASN A 39 14.82 -1.98 -15.50
N HIS A 40 13.82 -2.87 -15.33
CA HIS A 40 13.74 -3.90 -14.28
C HIS A 40 13.27 -5.22 -14.88
N LYS A 41 14.05 -5.78 -15.79
CA LYS A 41 13.68 -6.96 -16.61
C LYS A 41 13.29 -8.19 -15.78
N GLU A 42 13.86 -8.36 -14.61
CA GLU A 42 13.58 -9.44 -13.68
C GLU A 42 12.17 -9.37 -13.06
N PHE A 43 11.55 -8.18 -13.08
CA PHE A 43 10.21 -7.93 -12.50
C PHE A 43 9.10 -7.72 -13.53
N ILE A 44 9.30 -8.15 -14.78
CA ILE A 44 8.30 -8.04 -15.85
C ILE A 44 6.95 -8.70 -15.47
N LYS A 45 7.00 -9.76 -14.67
CA LYS A 45 5.82 -10.47 -14.18
C LYS A 45 5.43 -10.06 -12.75
N GLY A 46 5.94 -8.92 -12.28
CA GLY A 46 5.80 -8.45 -10.92
C GLY A 46 6.79 -9.08 -9.95
N LEU A 47 6.59 -8.80 -8.68
CA LEU A 47 7.36 -9.37 -7.58
C LEU A 47 7.05 -10.85 -7.40
N PRO A 48 8.00 -11.65 -6.89
CA PRO A 48 7.73 -13.03 -6.46
C PRO A 48 6.56 -13.07 -5.48
N VAL A 49 5.63 -14.00 -5.68
CA VAL A 49 4.44 -14.14 -4.85
C VAL A 49 4.74 -15.07 -3.69
N VAL A 50 4.54 -14.59 -2.46
CA VAL A 50 4.57 -15.37 -1.22
C VAL A 50 3.14 -15.69 -0.77
N GLU A 51 2.89 -16.93 -0.37
CA GLU A 51 1.60 -17.30 0.20
C GLU A 51 1.44 -16.72 1.62
N ILE A 52 0.20 -16.35 1.97
CA ILE A 52 -0.09 -15.76 3.29
C ILE A 52 0.39 -16.67 4.42
N ASN A 53 0.15 -18.00 4.34
CA ASN A 53 0.55 -18.93 5.38
C ASN A 53 2.07 -19.18 5.44
N ASP A 54 2.80 -18.93 4.37
CA ASP A 54 4.26 -18.97 4.40
C ASP A 54 4.84 -17.71 5.07
N LEU A 55 4.21 -16.57 4.83
CA LEU A 55 4.59 -15.30 5.47
C LEU A 55 4.19 -15.29 6.94
N ILE A 56 2.98 -15.76 7.26
CA ILE A 56 2.36 -15.76 8.58
C ILE A 56 1.79 -17.17 8.82
N PRO A 57 2.54 -18.06 9.48
CA PRO A 57 2.05 -19.41 9.83
C PRO A 57 0.76 -19.33 10.65
N ASP A 58 -0.15 -20.27 10.41
CA ASP A 58 -1.44 -20.36 11.10
C ASP A 58 -2.29 -19.07 11.00
N PHE A 59 -2.25 -18.42 9.83
CA PHE A 59 -2.92 -17.16 9.60
C PHE A 59 -4.39 -17.17 10.02
N LYS A 60 -4.68 -16.43 11.07
CA LYS A 60 -6.01 -16.21 11.61
C LYS A 60 -6.06 -14.87 12.30
N GLU A 61 -6.97 -13.99 11.86
CA GLU A 61 -7.06 -12.64 12.43
C GLU A 61 -8.51 -12.22 12.65
N THR A 62 -8.69 -11.33 13.62
CA THR A 62 -9.93 -10.60 13.87
C THR A 62 -9.68 -9.12 13.65
N LEU A 63 -10.54 -8.48 12.91
CA LEU A 63 -10.43 -7.07 12.52
C LEU A 63 -11.69 -6.34 12.91
N ASP A 64 -11.52 -5.10 13.36
CA ASP A 64 -12.59 -4.12 13.47
C ASP A 64 -12.64 -3.33 12.16
N VAL A 65 -13.41 -3.83 11.20
CA VAL A 65 -13.64 -3.15 9.94
C VAL A 65 -14.74 -2.13 10.15
N VAL A 66 -14.38 -0.87 10.19
CA VAL A 66 -15.30 0.21 10.57
C VAL A 66 -16.26 0.55 9.44
N ASP A 67 -15.85 0.32 8.20
CA ASP A 67 -16.71 0.43 7.03
C ASP A 67 -16.20 -0.42 5.86
N PHE A 68 -17.09 -0.70 4.91
CA PHE A 68 -16.78 -1.30 3.63
C PHE A 68 -16.88 -0.28 2.50
N LEU A 69 -16.69 1.00 2.79
CA LEU A 69 -16.68 2.06 1.80
C LEU A 69 -15.43 1.95 0.92
N GLY A 70 -15.55 2.36 -0.32
CA GLY A 70 -14.44 2.38 -1.25
C GLY A 70 -13.27 3.26 -0.77
N SER A 71 -12.11 3.09 -1.37
CA SER A 71 -10.87 3.82 -1.06
C SER A 71 -10.26 3.49 0.31
N GLY A 72 -10.22 2.23 0.66
CA GLY A 72 -9.56 1.73 1.87
C GLY A 72 -8.95 0.36 1.65
N SER A 73 -8.06 -0.04 2.55
CA SER A 73 -7.45 -1.36 2.54
C SER A 73 -8.51 -2.46 2.71
N THR A 74 -8.35 -3.55 1.96
CA THR A 74 -9.27 -4.69 2.07
C THR A 74 -9.06 -5.46 3.38
N PRO A 75 -10.04 -6.25 3.87
CA PRO A 75 -9.85 -7.06 5.06
C PRO A 75 -8.61 -7.97 5.04
N PRO A 76 -8.23 -8.63 3.93
CA PRO A 76 -6.96 -9.36 3.85
C PRO A 76 -5.73 -8.46 4.05
N ASP A 77 -5.71 -7.23 3.52
CA ASP A 77 -4.61 -6.29 3.70
C ASP A 77 -4.45 -5.89 5.17
N LEU A 78 -5.56 -5.50 5.81
CA LEU A 78 -5.58 -5.15 7.23
C LEU A 78 -5.14 -6.33 8.11
N ALA A 79 -5.60 -7.54 7.78
CA ALA A 79 -5.25 -8.75 8.53
C ALA A 79 -3.76 -9.06 8.46
N ILE A 80 -3.14 -8.88 7.29
CA ILE A 80 -1.69 -9.08 7.13
C ILE A 80 -0.91 -8.04 7.93
N ILE A 81 -1.27 -6.76 7.85
CA ILE A 81 -0.60 -5.70 8.60
C ILE A 81 -0.65 -6.03 10.10
N LYS A 82 -1.84 -6.33 10.64
CA LYS A 82 -2.02 -6.67 12.06
C LYS A 82 -1.24 -7.91 12.47
N SER A 83 -1.29 -8.98 11.66
CA SER A 83 -0.58 -10.22 11.96
C SER A 83 0.94 -10.05 11.91
N LEU A 84 1.46 -9.24 11.01
CA LEU A 84 2.88 -8.90 10.96
C LEU A 84 3.30 -8.10 12.21
N CYS A 85 2.50 -7.14 12.65
CA CYS A 85 2.74 -6.43 13.90
C CYS A 85 2.75 -7.39 15.10
N LYS A 86 1.80 -8.34 15.19
CA LYS A 86 1.76 -9.37 16.24
C LYS A 86 2.98 -10.29 16.25
N SER A 87 3.60 -10.52 15.10
CA SER A 87 4.76 -11.40 14.98
C SER A 87 6.04 -10.80 15.57
N VAL A 88 6.01 -9.50 15.92
CA VAL A 88 7.15 -8.77 16.48
C VAL A 88 6.83 -8.37 17.93
N PRO A 89 7.57 -8.87 18.94
CA PRO A 89 7.38 -8.45 20.32
C PRO A 89 7.61 -6.94 20.51
N ASN A 90 6.70 -6.26 21.21
CA ASN A 90 6.76 -4.81 21.43
C ASN A 90 6.85 -3.99 20.14
N CYS A 91 6.17 -4.43 19.10
CA CYS A 91 6.19 -3.83 17.77
C CYS A 91 5.98 -2.32 17.81
N LYS A 92 6.86 -1.58 17.13
CA LYS A 92 6.70 -0.17 16.79
C LYS A 92 6.22 -0.06 15.36
N TYR A 93 5.05 0.55 15.17
CA TYR A 93 4.41 0.72 13.88
C TYR A 93 4.47 2.15 13.39
N PHE A 94 4.77 2.32 12.10
CA PHE A 94 4.72 3.62 11.41
C PHE A 94 3.90 3.53 10.12
N GLU A 95 3.09 4.54 9.86
CA GLU A 95 2.27 4.62 8.65
C GLU A 95 2.47 5.94 7.93
N ILE A 96 2.66 5.92 6.62
CA ILE A 96 2.62 7.08 5.73
C ILE A 96 1.30 7.04 4.98
N GLY A 97 0.40 7.98 5.28
CA GLY A 97 -0.97 8.01 4.76
C GLY A 97 -1.97 7.49 5.78
N THR A 98 -2.66 8.41 6.46
CA THR A 98 -3.64 8.04 7.49
C THR A 98 -5.02 7.76 6.91
N TRP A 99 -5.42 8.50 5.88
CA TRP A 99 -6.79 8.51 5.37
C TRP A 99 -7.81 8.56 6.53
N ARG A 100 -8.74 7.61 6.61
CA ARG A 100 -9.69 7.53 7.74
C ARG A 100 -9.08 6.96 9.02
N GLY A 101 -7.89 6.38 8.96
CA GLY A 101 -7.19 5.75 10.09
C GLY A 101 -7.62 4.31 10.35
N GLN A 102 -8.14 3.61 9.34
CA GLN A 102 -8.65 2.24 9.49
C GLN A 102 -7.52 1.22 9.65
N SER A 103 -6.40 1.41 8.96
CA SER A 103 -5.20 0.56 9.10
C SER A 103 -4.61 0.66 10.50
N ILE A 104 -4.31 1.88 10.95
CA ILE A 104 -3.65 2.08 12.24
C ILE A 104 -4.51 1.72 13.44
N ILE A 105 -5.84 1.92 13.37
CA ILE A 105 -6.72 1.54 14.51
C ILE A 105 -6.79 0.02 14.68
N ASN A 106 -6.60 -0.75 13.60
CA ASN A 106 -6.57 -2.21 13.66
C ASN A 106 -5.28 -2.78 14.24
N VAL A 107 -4.20 -2.00 14.33
CA VAL A 107 -2.91 -2.46 14.89
C VAL A 107 -2.62 -1.87 16.26
N VAL A 108 -3.36 -0.88 16.71
CA VAL A 108 -3.08 -0.11 17.94
C VAL A 108 -3.00 -0.98 19.21
N ASP A 109 -3.76 -2.07 19.27
CA ASP A 109 -3.80 -2.94 20.44
C ASP A 109 -2.71 -4.01 20.45
N VAL A 110 -2.02 -4.19 19.32
CA VAL A 110 -0.95 -5.18 19.17
C VAL A 110 0.44 -4.55 19.06
N CYS A 111 0.51 -3.23 19.00
CA CYS A 111 1.76 -2.47 18.93
C CYS A 111 2.05 -1.74 20.24
N SER A 112 3.33 -1.58 20.57
CA SER A 112 3.79 -0.77 21.71
C SER A 112 3.74 0.72 21.42
N GLU A 113 4.02 1.11 20.17
CA GLU A 113 3.96 2.48 19.66
C GLU A 113 3.37 2.51 18.26
N CYS A 114 2.45 3.44 18.01
CA CYS A 114 1.83 3.66 16.71
C CYS A 114 1.99 5.12 16.27
N TYR A 115 2.55 5.31 15.09
CA TYR A 115 2.71 6.63 14.47
C TYR A 115 2.04 6.64 13.11
N THR A 116 1.41 7.74 12.74
CA THR A 116 0.89 7.95 11.40
C THR A 116 1.21 9.37 10.93
N LEU A 117 1.71 9.47 9.70
CA LEU A 117 2.02 10.73 9.04
C LEU A 117 0.97 11.04 7.98
N ASN A 118 0.39 12.21 8.03
CA ASN A 118 -0.55 12.72 7.04
C ASN A 118 -0.32 14.19 6.76
N LEU A 119 -0.87 14.70 5.66
CA LEU A 119 -0.92 16.14 5.45
C LEU A 119 -1.74 16.80 6.58
N PRO A 120 -1.42 18.05 6.96
CA PRO A 120 -2.21 18.77 7.96
C PRO A 120 -3.63 19.04 7.45
N ASP A 121 -4.58 19.19 8.38
CA ASP A 121 -6.00 19.32 8.08
C ASP A 121 -6.33 20.53 7.18
N ASP A 122 -5.53 21.60 7.24
CA ASP A 122 -5.66 22.79 6.40
C ASP A 122 -5.17 22.61 4.95
N ALA A 123 -4.40 21.56 4.68
CA ALA A 123 -4.05 21.18 3.31
C ALA A 123 -5.23 20.57 2.53
N PHE A 124 -6.32 20.23 3.23
CA PHE A 124 -7.52 19.64 2.64
C PHE A 124 -8.66 20.63 2.58
N ASN A 125 -9.30 20.76 1.42
CA ASN A 125 -10.47 21.61 1.21
C ASN A 125 -11.77 20.80 1.29
N GLY A 126 -12.82 21.41 1.84
CA GLY A 126 -14.17 20.88 1.81
C GLY A 126 -14.40 19.67 2.72
N ILE A 127 -15.19 18.71 2.22
CA ILE A 127 -15.70 17.55 2.97
C ILE A 127 -14.61 16.58 3.48
N PHE A 128 -13.42 16.63 2.92
CA PHE A 128 -12.36 15.69 3.32
C PHE A 128 -11.76 16.02 4.68
N LYS A 129 -11.80 17.29 5.11
CA LYS A 129 -11.22 17.72 6.38
C LYS A 129 -11.77 16.93 7.59
N ASP A 130 -13.07 16.63 7.59
CA ASP A 130 -13.73 15.95 8.71
C ASP A 130 -13.58 14.41 8.65
N VAL A 131 -13.04 13.89 7.55
CA VAL A 131 -12.92 12.46 7.32
C VAL A 131 -11.52 11.92 7.70
N PHE A 132 -10.48 12.78 7.59
CA PHE A 132 -9.13 12.34 7.88
C PHE A 132 -8.95 11.92 9.34
N GLY A 133 -8.45 10.71 9.53
CA GLY A 133 -8.16 10.14 10.84
C GLY A 133 -9.38 9.98 11.74
N ILE A 134 -10.61 9.97 11.19
CA ILE A 134 -11.85 9.93 11.98
C ILE A 134 -11.89 8.74 12.95
N PHE A 135 -11.30 7.60 12.58
CA PHE A 135 -11.23 6.41 13.44
C PHE A 135 -10.03 6.40 14.39
N SER A 136 -8.99 7.17 14.11
CA SER A 136 -7.72 7.12 14.84
C SER A 136 -7.44 8.34 15.71
N LYS A 137 -7.96 9.54 15.37
CA LYS A 137 -7.68 10.80 16.09
C LYS A 137 -8.03 10.77 17.58
N LYS A 138 -9.01 9.97 17.99
CA LYS A 138 -9.42 9.86 19.39
C LYS A 138 -8.59 8.88 20.21
N SER A 139 -7.76 8.07 19.60
CA SER A 139 -6.93 7.09 20.30
C SER A 139 -5.70 7.76 20.91
N PRO A 140 -5.52 7.75 22.24
CA PRO A 140 -4.33 8.30 22.88
C PRO A 140 -3.06 7.49 22.62
N LYS A 141 -3.19 6.28 22.09
CA LYS A 141 -2.08 5.38 21.75
C LYS A 141 -1.46 5.68 20.39
N ILE A 142 -2.10 6.55 19.58
CA ILE A 142 -1.65 6.87 18.23
C ILE A 142 -1.04 8.27 18.21
N LYS A 143 0.21 8.37 17.77
CA LYS A 143 0.89 9.64 17.54
C LYS A 143 0.63 10.11 16.11
N HIS A 144 -0.21 11.13 15.95
CA HIS A 144 -0.47 11.77 14.68
C HIS A 144 0.62 12.79 14.38
N LEU A 145 1.30 12.60 13.26
CA LEU A 145 2.29 13.50 12.69
C LEU A 145 1.71 14.19 11.47
N TYR A 146 2.07 15.45 11.27
CA TYR A 146 1.53 16.26 10.17
C TYR A 146 2.64 16.84 9.32
N GLY A 147 2.55 16.65 8.01
CA GLY A 147 3.50 17.17 7.03
C GLY A 147 3.40 16.46 5.69
N ASP A 148 4.02 17.07 4.67
CA ASP A 148 4.20 16.43 3.37
C ASP A 148 5.29 15.35 3.49
N SER A 149 4.97 14.11 3.12
CA SER A 149 5.88 12.96 3.22
C SER A 149 7.21 13.18 2.46
N LYS A 150 7.21 13.99 1.41
CA LYS A 150 8.44 14.31 0.67
C LYS A 150 9.39 15.23 1.44
N THR A 151 8.88 16.08 2.31
CA THR A 151 9.65 17.12 3.01
C THR A 151 9.68 16.95 4.52
N PHE A 152 8.93 16.00 5.06
CA PHE A 152 8.87 15.72 6.50
C PHE A 152 10.25 15.34 7.05
N ASP A 153 10.57 15.83 8.25
CA ASP A 153 11.82 15.51 8.95
C ASP A 153 11.74 14.15 9.65
N TYR A 154 11.96 13.08 8.89
CA TYR A 154 12.00 11.73 9.43
C TYR A 154 13.20 11.49 10.36
N ALA A 155 14.32 12.20 10.14
CA ALA A 155 15.51 12.06 10.99
C ALA A 155 15.24 12.59 12.40
N GLY A 156 14.46 13.66 12.52
CA GLY A 156 14.05 14.25 13.80
C GLY A 156 13.23 13.31 14.70
N LEU A 157 12.63 12.24 14.15
CA LEU A 157 11.94 11.23 14.96
C LEU A 157 12.88 10.44 15.87
N ASN A 158 14.15 10.33 15.50
CA ASN A 158 15.21 9.63 16.24
C ASN A 158 14.78 8.25 16.77
N THR A 159 13.98 7.53 15.99
CA THR A 159 13.49 6.17 16.30
C THR A 159 13.39 5.34 15.02
N LYS A 160 13.41 4.01 15.20
CA LYS A 160 13.22 3.03 14.14
C LYS A 160 11.96 2.24 14.43
N PHE A 161 11.38 1.68 13.36
CA PHE A 161 10.10 0.98 13.42
C PHE A 161 10.24 -0.45 12.88
N ASP A 162 9.50 -1.36 13.49
CA ASP A 162 9.52 -2.78 13.14
C ASP A 162 8.64 -3.08 11.92
N VAL A 163 7.47 -2.46 11.86
CA VAL A 163 6.54 -2.56 10.73
C VAL A 163 6.20 -1.18 10.23
N ILE A 164 6.39 -0.96 8.93
CA ILE A 164 6.17 0.32 8.27
C ILE A 164 5.21 0.12 7.10
N PHE A 165 4.12 0.89 7.07
CA PHE A 165 3.11 0.83 6.03
C PHE A 165 3.11 2.11 5.19
N ILE A 166 3.21 1.99 3.88
CA ILE A 166 3.21 3.09 2.92
C ILE A 166 1.92 3.02 2.11
N ASP A 167 1.01 3.96 2.36
CA ASP A 167 -0.32 4.05 1.76
C ASP A 167 -0.78 5.51 1.64
N ALA A 168 0.07 6.39 1.08
CA ALA A 168 -0.23 7.82 0.92
C ALA A 168 -0.65 8.15 -0.51
N ASN A 169 0.24 8.73 -1.30
CA ASN A 169 -0.03 9.08 -2.68
C ASN A 169 0.52 7.99 -3.60
N HIS A 170 -0.36 7.46 -4.47
CA HIS A 170 -0.07 6.30 -5.32
C HIS A 170 0.70 6.64 -6.62
N ARG A 171 1.22 7.88 -6.76
CA ARG A 171 2.04 8.29 -7.91
C ARG A 171 3.49 7.85 -7.72
N TYR A 172 4.11 7.44 -8.82
CA TYR A 172 5.49 6.94 -8.88
C TYR A 172 6.49 7.76 -8.04
N ASP A 173 6.48 9.09 -8.20
CA ASP A 173 7.44 9.97 -7.56
C ASP A 173 7.24 10.08 -6.03
N PHE A 174 6.01 9.92 -5.54
CA PHE A 174 5.70 9.85 -4.11
C PHE A 174 6.11 8.49 -3.55
N ILE A 175 5.69 7.40 -4.16
CA ILE A 175 6.05 6.05 -3.73
C ILE A 175 7.57 5.89 -3.66
N LYS A 176 8.30 6.34 -4.69
CA LYS A 176 9.75 6.34 -4.72
C LYS A 176 10.34 7.15 -3.56
N SER A 177 9.88 8.38 -3.36
CA SER A 177 10.36 9.26 -2.30
C SER A 177 10.10 8.68 -0.91
N ASP A 178 8.86 8.25 -0.64
CA ASP A 178 8.47 7.69 0.64
C ASP A 178 9.25 6.42 0.96
N THR A 179 9.42 5.54 -0.04
CA THR A 179 10.28 4.36 0.07
C THR A 179 11.72 4.71 0.42
N GLN A 180 12.33 5.66 -0.29
CA GLN A 180 13.70 6.10 0.00
C GLN A 180 13.84 6.64 1.43
N LYS A 181 12.88 7.46 1.89
CA LYS A 181 12.86 8.01 3.26
C LYS A 181 12.74 6.91 4.31
N VAL A 182 11.87 5.94 4.08
CA VAL A 182 11.71 4.77 4.97
C VAL A 182 13.04 4.02 5.09
N PHE A 183 13.65 3.65 3.97
CA PHE A 183 14.91 2.89 3.97
C PHE A 183 16.08 3.68 4.58
N GLN A 184 16.10 4.98 4.43
CA GLN A 184 17.16 5.84 4.96
C GLN A 184 17.01 6.14 6.45
N TYR A 185 15.77 6.40 6.91
CA TYR A 185 15.57 7.00 8.23
C TYR A 185 14.80 6.14 9.21
N LEU A 186 13.86 5.30 8.75
CA LEU A 186 12.87 4.70 9.65
C LEU A 186 13.10 3.22 9.96
N MET A 187 13.73 2.46 9.05
CA MET A 187 13.91 1.03 9.24
C MET A 187 15.23 0.67 9.92
N HIS A 188 15.24 -0.49 10.54
CA HIS A 188 16.41 -1.26 10.97
C HIS A 188 16.51 -2.58 10.17
N GLU A 189 17.51 -3.39 10.41
CA GLU A 189 17.81 -4.60 9.62
C GLU A 189 16.66 -5.64 9.58
N ASN A 190 15.83 -5.71 10.64
CA ASN A 190 14.72 -6.66 10.76
C ASN A 190 13.35 -6.02 10.46
N SER A 191 13.31 -4.77 10.02
CA SER A 191 12.06 -4.09 9.71
C SER A 191 11.33 -4.74 8.53
N ILE A 192 10.01 -4.74 8.61
CA ILE A 192 9.10 -5.14 7.53
C ILE A 192 8.49 -3.88 6.96
N VAL A 193 8.59 -3.69 5.64
CA VAL A 193 7.94 -2.57 4.95
C VAL A 193 6.83 -3.12 4.05
N ILE A 194 5.66 -2.51 4.11
CA ILE A 194 4.47 -2.92 3.37
C ILE A 194 4.03 -1.73 2.51
N TRP A 195 3.79 -1.95 1.23
CA TRP A 195 3.18 -0.99 0.31
C TRP A 195 1.79 -1.44 -0.06
N HIS A 196 0.81 -0.56 0.10
CA HIS A 196 -0.53 -0.75 -0.45
C HIS A 196 -0.56 -0.43 -1.95
N ASP A 197 -1.66 -0.74 -2.61
CA ASP A 197 -1.88 -0.47 -4.05
C ASP A 197 -0.78 -0.97 -5.00
N TYR A 198 -0.01 -1.98 -4.57
CA TYR A 198 0.82 -2.76 -5.48
C TYR A 198 -0.07 -3.55 -6.46
N GLY A 199 -1.24 -3.99 -6.03
CA GLY A 199 -2.28 -4.58 -6.83
C GLY A 199 -3.50 -3.67 -6.96
N LYS A 200 -4.10 -3.60 -8.15
CA LYS A 200 -5.45 -3.04 -8.34
C LYS A 200 -6.52 -4.00 -7.82
N ASP A 201 -6.22 -5.26 -7.91
CA ASP A 201 -6.87 -6.42 -7.34
C ASP A 201 -5.78 -7.48 -7.08
N PRO A 202 -6.08 -8.60 -6.39
CA PRO A 202 -5.04 -9.58 -6.03
C PRO A 202 -4.28 -10.25 -7.19
N VAL A 203 -4.67 -10.00 -8.43
CA VAL A 203 -4.05 -10.62 -9.63
C VAL A 203 -3.63 -9.60 -10.69
N THR A 204 -3.86 -8.32 -10.47
CA THR A 204 -3.54 -7.24 -11.42
C THR A 204 -2.53 -6.27 -10.80
N ILE A 205 -1.30 -6.28 -11.31
CA ILE A 205 -0.22 -5.41 -10.84
C ILE A 205 -0.45 -3.97 -11.28
N VAL A 206 -0.23 -3.02 -10.37
CA VAL A 206 -0.09 -1.60 -10.67
C VAL A 206 1.39 -1.31 -10.93
N TYR A 207 1.77 -1.24 -12.20
CA TYR A 207 3.17 -1.07 -12.59
C TYR A 207 3.76 0.28 -12.18
N GLU A 208 2.95 1.31 -11.98
CA GLU A 208 3.39 2.59 -11.43
C GLU A 208 3.90 2.42 -9.99
N THR A 209 3.14 1.69 -9.16
CA THR A 209 3.53 1.37 -7.78
C THR A 209 4.78 0.49 -7.76
N LEU A 210 4.81 -0.56 -8.60
CA LEU A 210 5.98 -1.42 -8.71
C LEU A 210 7.23 -0.64 -9.10
N ALA A 211 7.15 0.26 -10.07
CA ALA A 211 8.27 1.10 -10.50
C ALA A 211 8.76 2.00 -9.36
N GLY A 212 7.83 2.64 -8.61
CA GLY A 212 8.17 3.46 -7.46
C GLY A 212 8.88 2.67 -6.35
N ILE A 213 8.41 1.47 -6.06
CA ILE A 213 9.05 0.55 -5.10
C ILE A 213 10.47 0.19 -5.55
N LEU A 214 10.64 -0.26 -6.79
CA LEU A 214 11.94 -0.70 -7.32
C LEU A 214 12.97 0.44 -7.38
N GLU A 215 12.52 1.66 -7.67
CA GLU A 215 13.42 2.83 -7.70
C GLU A 215 13.66 3.43 -6.29
N GLY A 216 12.81 3.11 -5.33
CA GLY A 216 12.95 3.56 -3.94
C GLY A 216 13.81 2.64 -3.08
N VAL A 217 13.67 1.33 -3.29
CA VAL A 217 14.43 0.29 -2.55
C VAL A 217 15.85 0.16 -3.14
N PRO A 218 16.91 0.10 -2.32
CA PRO A 218 18.27 -0.20 -2.82
C PRO A 218 18.31 -1.48 -3.63
N GLN A 219 18.94 -1.47 -4.80
CA GLN A 219 18.91 -2.57 -5.78
C GLN A 219 19.36 -3.92 -5.19
N ASN A 220 20.37 -3.93 -4.33
CA ASN A 220 20.86 -5.14 -3.67
C ASN A 220 19.84 -5.77 -2.71
N LEU A 221 18.78 -5.05 -2.35
CA LEU A 221 17.70 -5.49 -1.47
C LEU A 221 16.45 -5.95 -2.23
N HIS A 222 16.36 -5.79 -3.55
CA HIS A 222 15.21 -6.21 -4.37
C HIS A 222 14.88 -7.69 -4.20
N LYS A 223 15.86 -8.54 -3.92
CA LYS A 223 15.68 -9.99 -3.63
C LYS A 223 14.83 -10.29 -2.38
N ASN A 224 14.49 -9.26 -1.61
CA ASN A 224 13.69 -9.32 -0.38
C ASN A 224 12.28 -8.75 -0.57
N LEU A 225 11.91 -8.40 -1.81
CA LEU A 225 10.60 -7.90 -2.16
C LEU A 225 9.68 -9.04 -2.60
N TYR A 226 8.45 -9.02 -2.11
CA TYR A 226 7.43 -10.03 -2.40
C TYR A 226 6.07 -9.38 -2.60
N HIS A 227 5.22 -9.99 -3.43
CA HIS A 227 3.77 -9.74 -3.44
C HIS A 227 3.10 -10.74 -2.51
N VAL A 228 2.26 -10.28 -1.60
CA VAL A 228 1.53 -11.18 -0.70
C VAL A 228 0.26 -11.67 -1.40
N SER A 229 0.14 -12.97 -1.57
CA SER A 229 -0.98 -13.57 -2.31
C SER A 229 -2.35 -13.18 -1.74
N ASN A 230 -3.34 -12.94 -2.61
CA ASN A 230 -4.70 -12.51 -2.25
C ASN A 230 -4.83 -11.16 -1.54
N THR A 231 -3.84 -10.29 -1.67
CA THR A 231 -3.84 -8.92 -1.15
C THR A 231 -3.46 -7.92 -2.23
N LEU A 232 -3.60 -6.65 -1.90
CA LEU A 232 -3.11 -5.55 -2.73
C LEU A 232 -1.69 -5.13 -2.35
N CYS A 233 -1.03 -5.88 -1.44
CA CYS A 233 0.19 -5.46 -0.79
C CYS A 233 1.45 -6.08 -1.39
N ALA A 234 2.48 -5.25 -1.57
CA ALA A 234 3.87 -5.70 -1.63
C ALA A 234 4.49 -5.65 -0.24
N VAL A 235 5.49 -6.48 0.02
CA VAL A 235 6.21 -6.53 1.30
C VAL A 235 7.71 -6.64 1.06
N TYR A 236 8.49 -5.93 1.89
CA TYR A 236 9.92 -6.14 2.07
C TYR A 236 10.17 -6.82 3.41
N THR A 237 10.95 -7.88 3.40
CA THR A 237 11.45 -8.52 4.62
C THR A 237 12.71 -9.32 4.32
N THR A 238 13.63 -9.40 5.27
CA THR A 238 14.86 -10.21 5.12
C THR A 238 14.61 -11.71 5.23
N ARG A 239 13.43 -12.12 5.70
CA ARG A 239 13.01 -13.54 5.73
C ARG A 239 12.89 -14.09 4.31
N LYS A 240 13.11 -15.40 4.14
CA LYS A 240 13.02 -16.08 2.86
C LYS A 240 11.86 -17.05 2.83
N PHE A 241 11.17 -17.11 1.72
CA PHE A 241 9.96 -17.92 1.52
C PHE A 241 10.01 -18.68 0.21
N PRO A 242 9.30 -19.81 0.11
CA PRO A 242 8.91 -20.35 -1.18
C PRO A 242 8.08 -19.30 -1.94
N THR A 243 8.36 -19.16 -3.22
CA THR A 243 7.65 -18.17 -4.04
C THR A 243 7.12 -18.78 -5.32
N SER A 244 6.09 -18.16 -5.85
CA SER A 244 5.54 -18.44 -7.17
C SER A 244 5.52 -17.17 -8.02
N ILE A 245 5.06 -17.30 -9.26
CA ILE A 245 4.83 -16.18 -10.17
C ILE A 245 3.32 -15.92 -10.24
N LEU A 246 2.93 -14.67 -10.25
CA LEU A 246 1.55 -14.28 -10.46
C LEU A 246 1.02 -14.86 -11.78
N LYS A 247 -0.09 -15.58 -11.71
CA LYS A 247 -0.74 -16.20 -12.87
C LYS A 247 -2.00 -15.43 -13.25
N THR A 248 -2.16 -15.15 -14.54
CA THR A 248 -3.37 -14.53 -15.09
C THR A 248 -3.86 -15.37 -16.27
N PRO A 249 -5.10 -15.88 -16.27
CA PRO A 249 -6.08 -15.80 -15.17
C PRO A 249 -5.67 -16.62 -13.95
N ALA A 250 -6.00 -16.14 -12.76
CA ALA A 250 -5.74 -16.84 -11.51
C ALA A 250 -6.75 -17.99 -11.35
N ILE A 251 -6.25 -19.15 -10.93
CA ILE A 251 -7.11 -20.28 -10.56
C ILE A 251 -7.21 -20.28 -9.02
N PRO A 252 -8.43 -20.12 -8.44
CA PRO A 252 -8.61 -20.16 -6.99
C PRO A 252 -8.13 -21.50 -6.41
N ASN A 253 -7.25 -21.43 -5.41
CA ASN A 253 -6.67 -22.60 -4.74
C ASN A 253 -6.82 -22.52 -3.21
N LYS A 254 -7.51 -21.52 -2.70
CA LYS A 254 -7.73 -21.29 -1.26
C LYS A 254 -9.08 -20.63 -1.03
N LYS A 255 -9.56 -20.71 0.21
CA LYS A 255 -10.77 -20.03 0.67
C LYS A 255 -10.50 -19.34 2.00
N PHE A 256 -11.14 -18.20 2.21
CA PHE A 256 -11.21 -17.52 3.51
C PHE A 256 -12.57 -17.82 4.15
N LYS A 257 -12.57 -18.03 5.47
CA LYS A 257 -13.78 -18.02 6.27
C LYS A 257 -13.92 -16.63 6.87
N VAL A 258 -15.02 -15.95 6.57
CA VAL A 258 -15.33 -14.62 7.08
C VAL A 258 -16.57 -14.71 7.95
N THR A 259 -16.52 -14.12 9.16
CA THR A 259 -17.67 -13.92 10.02
C THR A 259 -17.91 -12.42 10.15
N LEU A 260 -19.14 -11.98 9.91
CA LEU A 260 -19.51 -10.57 10.00
C LEU A 260 -20.45 -10.40 11.20
N GLU A 261 -20.06 -9.50 12.11
CA GLU A 261 -20.88 -9.06 13.23
C GLU A 261 -21.08 -7.54 13.10
N TYR A 262 -22.27 -7.07 13.41
CA TYR A 262 -22.60 -5.65 13.33
C TYR A 262 -22.82 -5.08 14.74
N SER A 263 -22.18 -3.95 15.00
CA SER A 263 -22.44 -3.12 16.19
C SER A 263 -22.54 -1.66 15.79
N LYS A 264 -23.31 -0.88 16.54
CA LYS A 264 -23.29 0.58 16.43
C LYS A 264 -22.15 1.13 17.29
N PHE A 265 -21.56 2.25 16.85
CA PHE A 265 -20.64 3.03 17.66
C PHE A 265 -21.33 3.61 18.89
#